data_2d234f14b975eddb10333251039a3848
#
_entry.id   2d234f14b975eddb10333251039a3848
#
_cell.length_a   1.000
_cell.length_b   1.000
_cell.length_c   1.000
_cell.angle_alpha   90.00
_cell.angle_beta   90.00
_cell.angle_gamma   90.00
#
_symmetry.space_group_name_H-M   'P 1'
#
loop_
_entity.id
_entity.type
_entity.pdbx_description
1 polymer ?
#
loop_
_entity_poly.entity_id
_entity_poly.type
_entity_poly.pdbx_seq_one_letter_code
_entity_poly.pdbx_strand_id
1 'polypeptide(L)'
;KTSSKTLLGKMKTNPEFKIPSIGSEGFYVDSDVWYLLMRNIQNQVNTMLIGATGGGKTELVLLACKKLGISCSVYDMGSMYDPVAGLLGVHRLQKGGVSVFDYAKFTRDISKPGVVLLDELSRAPVTTNNILFPCLDSRRKLPVEIAGGEDLREIEVHPECCFVATANVGVEYTGTMSMDRALVGRFFPIELSYMPPEQENKVLVKRCGISLSDATIITKVANSLRNMYNKQEISSSISTRETLMVGDLVADGWDLVRAMELVLLPLFEGTRSDGERGIVCRVISSR
;
A
#
# COMPACT_ATOMS: atom_id res chain seq x y z
N LYS A 1 28.38 3.42 11.69
CA LYS A 1 27.32 2.58 12.35
C LYS A 1 26.77 3.37 13.53
N THR A 2 25.90 4.32 13.29
CA THR A 2 25.18 5.04 14.34
C THR A 2 23.78 4.42 14.40
N SER A 3 23.55 3.69 15.46
CA SER A 3 22.33 2.95 15.76
C SER A 3 21.11 3.88 15.71
N SER A 4 20.07 3.50 14.96
CA SER A 4 18.76 4.17 14.87
C SER A 4 18.09 4.40 16.25
N LYS A 5 18.51 3.68 17.28
CA LYS A 5 18.06 3.89 18.67
C LYS A 5 18.41 5.27 19.24
N THR A 6 19.35 6.01 18.63
CA THR A 6 19.82 7.30 19.18
C THR A 6 18.98 8.49 18.72
N LEU A 7 18.23 8.36 17.63
CA LEU A 7 17.37 9.43 17.12
C LEU A 7 16.02 9.49 17.85
N LEU A 8 15.38 8.36 18.07
CA LEU A 8 14.11 8.27 18.84
C LEU A 8 14.26 8.75 20.30
N GLY A 9 15.44 8.56 20.92
CA GLY A 9 15.72 9.04 22.27
C GLY A 9 15.94 10.56 22.37
N LYS A 10 16.12 11.26 21.27
CA LYS A 10 16.35 12.72 21.22
C LYS A 10 15.14 13.53 20.72
N MET A 11 14.13 12.88 20.14
CA MET A 11 12.88 13.56 19.79
C MET A 11 12.17 13.89 21.10
N LYS A 12 12.04 15.17 21.41
CA LYS A 12 11.09 15.65 22.41
C LYS A 12 9.71 15.29 21.88
N THR A 13 9.21 14.12 22.29
CA THR A 13 7.83 13.73 22.00
C THR A 13 6.96 14.79 22.64
N ASN A 14 6.16 15.47 21.84
CA ASN A 14 5.08 16.30 22.37
C ASN A 14 4.31 15.39 23.35
N PRO A 15 4.20 15.73 24.65
CA PRO A 15 3.56 14.86 25.65
C PRO A 15 2.09 14.56 25.34
N GLU A 16 1.46 15.33 24.47
CA GLU A 16 0.11 15.05 23.95
C GLU A 16 0.08 13.95 22.87
N PHE A 17 1.26 13.54 22.36
CA PHE A 17 1.38 12.60 21.25
C PHE A 17 1.73 11.20 21.74
N LYS A 18 0.72 10.43 22.17
CA LYS A 18 0.89 9.00 22.47
C LYS A 18 0.68 8.17 21.21
N ILE A 19 1.76 7.68 20.63
CA ILE A 19 1.68 6.74 19.52
C ILE A 19 1.51 5.32 20.06
N PRO A 20 0.39 4.64 19.76
CA PRO A 20 0.21 3.26 20.17
C PRO A 20 1.31 2.37 19.58
N SER A 21 1.79 1.41 20.35
CA SER A 21 2.73 0.40 19.84
C SER A 21 2.05 -0.49 18.82
N ILE A 22 2.81 -0.97 17.82
CA ILE A 22 2.28 -1.85 16.78
C ILE A 22 1.76 -3.18 17.34
N GLY A 23 2.27 -3.60 18.51
CA GLY A 23 1.87 -4.84 19.17
C GLY A 23 2.49 -6.09 18.55
N SER A 24 2.00 -7.27 18.96
CA SER A 24 2.53 -8.58 18.57
C SER A 24 1.72 -9.24 17.45
N GLU A 25 1.11 -8.50 16.55
CA GLU A 25 0.12 -8.99 15.58
C GLU A 25 0.71 -9.74 14.34
N GLY A 26 2.00 -10.14 14.38
CA GLY A 26 2.63 -10.81 13.23
C GLY A 26 2.89 -9.88 12.05
N PHE A 27 2.91 -8.58 12.28
CA PHE A 27 3.25 -7.54 11.33
C PHE A 27 4.55 -6.87 11.76
N TYR A 28 5.43 -6.64 10.81
CA TYR A 28 6.66 -5.88 11.03
C TYR A 28 6.61 -4.57 10.27
N VAL A 29 6.97 -3.50 10.92
CA VAL A 29 7.26 -2.21 10.30
C VAL A 29 8.42 -1.55 11.04
N ASP A 30 9.22 -0.78 10.32
CA ASP A 30 10.24 0.06 10.92
C ASP A 30 9.60 1.08 11.89
N SER A 31 10.27 1.33 13.01
CA SER A 31 9.76 2.22 14.06
C SER A 31 9.53 3.65 13.57
N ASP A 32 10.40 4.14 12.66
CA ASP A 32 10.30 5.50 12.15
C ASP A 32 9.13 5.61 11.17
N VAL A 33 8.94 4.59 10.31
CA VAL A 33 7.79 4.48 9.40
C VAL A 33 6.48 4.47 10.18
N TRP A 34 6.40 3.64 11.23
CA TRP A 34 5.24 3.57 12.11
C TRP A 34 4.96 4.92 12.79
N TYR A 35 6.00 5.52 13.37
CA TYR A 35 5.90 6.83 14.01
C TYR A 35 5.37 7.90 13.03
N LEU A 36 5.98 8.01 11.85
CA LEU A 36 5.62 9.02 10.86
C LEU A 36 4.18 8.84 10.37
N LEU A 37 3.77 7.61 10.07
CA LEU A 37 2.40 7.32 9.63
C LEU A 37 1.38 7.72 10.71
N MET A 38 1.58 7.27 11.95
CA MET A 38 0.68 7.55 13.05
C MET A 38 0.58 9.05 13.35
N ARG A 39 1.73 9.72 13.43
CA ARG A 39 1.82 11.17 13.61
C ARG A 39 1.08 11.92 12.50
N ASN A 40 1.29 11.53 11.26
CA ASN A 40 0.71 12.22 10.13
C ASN A 40 -0.82 12.05 10.10
N ILE A 41 -1.34 10.84 10.38
CA ILE A 41 -2.79 10.63 10.49
C ILE A 41 -3.39 11.50 11.59
N GLN A 42 -2.77 11.56 12.77
CA GLN A 42 -3.26 12.35 13.90
C GLN A 42 -3.21 13.88 13.65
N ASN A 43 -2.29 14.34 12.80
CA ASN A 43 -2.18 15.76 12.43
C ASN A 43 -2.84 16.08 11.08
N GLN A 44 -3.61 15.18 10.51
CA GLN A 44 -4.27 15.33 9.21
C GLN A 44 -3.29 15.70 8.07
N VAL A 45 -2.05 15.19 8.15
CA VAL A 45 -1.04 15.37 7.09
C VAL A 45 -1.25 14.30 6.02
N ASN A 46 -1.61 14.71 4.81
CA ASN A 46 -1.74 13.78 3.68
C ASN A 46 -0.43 13.01 3.51
N THR A 47 -0.50 11.68 3.46
CA THR A 47 0.68 10.81 3.50
C THR A 47 0.63 9.80 2.35
N MET A 48 1.77 9.57 1.69
CA MET A 48 1.90 8.57 0.64
C MET A 48 2.90 7.49 1.05
N LEU A 49 2.43 6.24 1.16
CA LEU A 49 3.29 5.09 1.35
C LEU A 49 3.79 4.58 0.01
N ILE A 50 5.09 4.57 -0.17
CA ILE A 50 5.76 4.20 -1.42
C ILE A 50 6.55 2.91 -1.18
N GLY A 51 6.43 1.93 -2.05
CA GLY A 51 7.20 0.68 -1.92
C GLY A 51 6.71 -0.42 -2.84
N ALA A 52 7.38 -1.57 -2.81
CA ALA A 52 7.07 -2.71 -3.65
C ALA A 52 5.64 -3.24 -3.44
N THR A 53 5.06 -3.85 -4.47
CA THR A 53 3.78 -4.57 -4.36
C THR A 53 3.90 -5.67 -3.31
N GLY A 54 2.81 -5.96 -2.59
CA GLY A 54 2.82 -7.01 -1.55
C GLY A 54 3.61 -6.66 -0.29
N GLY A 55 4.14 -5.43 -0.16
CA GLY A 55 4.86 -4.94 1.02
C GLY A 55 3.96 -4.55 2.22
N GLY A 56 2.65 -4.84 2.18
CA GLY A 56 1.73 -4.61 3.30
C GLY A 56 1.31 -3.15 3.50
N LYS A 57 1.47 -2.27 2.50
CA LYS A 57 1.14 -0.83 2.60
C LYS A 57 -0.30 -0.58 3.06
N THR A 58 -1.25 -1.19 2.39
CA THR A 58 -2.69 -1.08 2.69
C THR A 58 -3.00 -1.61 4.09
N GLU A 59 -2.47 -2.80 4.44
CA GLU A 59 -2.62 -3.39 5.78
C GLU A 59 -2.05 -2.48 6.87
N LEU A 60 -0.90 -1.84 6.61
CA LEU A 60 -0.27 -0.92 7.56
C LEU A 60 -1.17 0.27 7.89
N VAL A 61 -1.81 0.87 6.87
CA VAL A 61 -2.75 1.98 7.08
C VAL A 61 -3.97 1.52 7.86
N LEU A 62 -4.55 0.38 7.50
CA LEU A 62 -5.70 -0.19 8.21
C LEU A 62 -5.37 -0.50 9.67
N LEU A 63 -4.20 -1.04 9.93
CA LEU A 63 -3.71 -1.29 11.30
C LEU A 63 -3.53 0.02 12.07
N ALA A 64 -2.95 1.05 11.44
CA ALA A 64 -2.79 2.37 12.05
C ALA A 64 -4.15 2.98 12.44
N CYS A 65 -5.11 2.97 11.53
CA CYS A 65 -6.46 3.45 11.79
C CYS A 65 -7.15 2.68 12.92
N LYS A 66 -7.04 1.34 12.92
CA LYS A 66 -7.56 0.48 14.00
C LYS A 66 -6.94 0.83 15.36
N LYS A 67 -5.63 1.04 15.43
CA LYS A 67 -4.91 1.40 16.66
C LYS A 67 -5.27 2.79 17.18
N LEU A 68 -5.62 3.71 16.28
CA LEU A 68 -6.06 5.06 16.61
C LEU A 68 -7.57 5.15 16.90
N GLY A 69 -8.35 4.10 16.60
CA GLY A 69 -9.80 4.13 16.70
C GLY A 69 -10.46 5.06 15.66
N ILE A 70 -9.80 5.28 14.51
CA ILE A 70 -10.24 6.17 13.43
C ILE A 70 -10.84 5.33 12.32
N SER A 71 -11.97 5.79 11.74
CA SER A 71 -12.59 5.16 10.57
C SER A 71 -11.67 5.28 9.34
N CYS A 72 -11.63 4.23 8.51
CA CYS A 72 -10.88 4.23 7.26
C CYS A 72 -11.78 3.79 6.10
N SER A 73 -11.91 4.63 5.09
CA SER A 73 -12.61 4.32 3.84
C SER A 73 -11.57 4.06 2.75
N VAL A 74 -11.59 2.85 2.18
CA VAL A 74 -10.62 2.43 1.15
C VAL A 74 -11.22 2.62 -0.24
N TYR A 75 -10.43 3.21 -1.13
CA TYR A 75 -10.71 3.41 -2.54
C TYR A 75 -9.60 2.79 -3.36
N ASP A 76 -9.91 1.73 -4.08
CA ASP A 76 -8.99 1.11 -5.05
C ASP A 76 -8.93 2.00 -6.30
N MET A 77 -7.86 2.78 -6.36
CA MET A 77 -7.63 3.73 -7.45
C MET A 77 -7.13 3.03 -8.73
N GLY A 78 -6.50 1.87 -8.56
CA GLY A 78 -5.98 1.08 -9.68
C GLY A 78 -7.06 0.41 -10.52
N SER A 79 -8.22 0.09 -9.93
CA SER A 79 -9.38 -0.48 -10.61
C SER A 79 -10.42 0.55 -11.09
N MET A 80 -10.18 1.83 -10.81
CA MET A 80 -11.13 2.90 -11.11
C MET A 80 -11.14 3.25 -12.60
N TYR A 81 -12.12 2.73 -13.33
CA TYR A 81 -12.27 2.97 -14.76
C TYR A 81 -12.76 4.39 -15.08
N ASP A 82 -13.76 4.87 -14.33
CA ASP A 82 -14.34 6.22 -14.48
C ASP A 82 -14.19 6.99 -13.16
N PRO A 83 -13.17 7.86 -13.04
CA PRO A 83 -12.95 8.65 -11.84
C PRO A 83 -14.08 9.64 -11.54
N VAL A 84 -14.78 10.14 -12.55
CA VAL A 84 -15.89 11.08 -12.39
C VAL A 84 -17.06 10.36 -11.69
N ALA A 85 -17.48 9.24 -12.23
CA ALA A 85 -18.52 8.42 -11.63
C ALA A 85 -18.13 7.90 -10.23
N GLY A 86 -16.89 7.45 -10.08
CA GLY A 86 -16.40 6.85 -8.82
C GLY A 86 -16.15 7.85 -7.69
N LEU A 87 -15.73 9.07 -8.00
CA LEU A 87 -15.39 10.08 -7.00
C LEU A 87 -16.44 11.19 -6.87
N LEU A 88 -17.10 11.59 -7.94
CA LEU A 88 -18.10 12.66 -7.89
C LEU A 88 -19.51 12.11 -7.81
N GLY A 89 -19.88 11.25 -8.75
CA GLY A 89 -21.20 10.67 -8.85
C GLY A 89 -21.74 10.63 -10.28
N VAL A 90 -23.00 10.29 -10.41
CA VAL A 90 -23.66 10.11 -11.70
C VAL A 90 -25.09 10.67 -11.70
N HIS A 91 -25.58 11.11 -12.85
CA HIS A 91 -26.98 11.42 -13.05
C HIS A 91 -27.81 10.14 -13.20
N ARG A 92 -28.88 10.03 -12.45
CA ARG A 92 -29.86 8.94 -12.54
C ARG A 92 -31.23 9.47 -12.91
N LEU A 93 -31.88 8.82 -13.89
CA LEU A 93 -33.28 9.06 -14.20
C LEU A 93 -34.18 8.37 -13.17
N GLN A 94 -35.01 9.15 -12.50
CA GLN A 94 -36.05 8.63 -11.62
C GLN A 94 -37.37 8.42 -12.38
N LYS A 95 -38.30 7.68 -11.76
CA LYS A 95 -39.69 7.53 -12.29
C LYS A 95 -40.30 8.91 -12.46
N GLY A 96 -40.77 9.20 -13.69
CA GLY A 96 -41.29 10.52 -14.06
C GLY A 96 -40.37 11.37 -14.93
N GLY A 97 -39.20 10.85 -15.34
CA GLY A 97 -38.29 11.52 -16.27
C GLY A 97 -37.42 12.61 -15.63
N VAL A 98 -37.39 12.72 -14.31
CA VAL A 98 -36.57 13.68 -13.58
C VAL A 98 -35.16 13.11 -13.42
N SER A 99 -34.15 13.88 -13.85
CA SER A 99 -32.76 13.55 -13.61
C SER A 99 -32.31 14.05 -12.23
N VAL A 100 -31.77 13.16 -11.41
CA VAL A 100 -31.23 13.49 -10.09
C VAL A 100 -29.76 13.07 -10.05
N PHE A 101 -28.90 13.93 -9.49
CA PHE A 101 -27.49 13.60 -9.29
C PHE A 101 -27.32 12.75 -8.05
N ASP A 102 -26.76 11.55 -8.21
CA ASP A 102 -26.45 10.62 -7.11
C ASP A 102 -24.95 10.73 -6.79
N TYR A 103 -24.65 11.32 -5.66
CA TYR A 103 -23.27 11.55 -5.20
C TYR A 103 -22.55 10.24 -4.90
N ALA A 104 -21.30 10.12 -5.33
CA ALA A 104 -20.46 8.98 -5.01
C ALA A 104 -20.23 8.83 -3.48
N LYS A 105 -19.89 7.64 -3.05
CA LYS A 105 -19.52 7.39 -1.65
C LYS A 105 -18.35 8.28 -1.19
N PHE A 106 -17.39 8.54 -2.08
CA PHE A 106 -16.22 9.38 -1.82
C PHE A 106 -16.60 10.77 -1.31
N THR A 107 -17.59 11.42 -1.92
CA THR A 107 -18.04 12.76 -1.51
C THR A 107 -18.55 12.79 -0.07
N ARG A 108 -19.24 11.73 0.34
CA ARG A 108 -19.77 11.59 1.70
C ARG A 108 -18.68 11.28 2.72
N ASP A 109 -17.67 10.51 2.32
CA ASP A 109 -16.60 10.10 3.22
C ASP A 109 -15.60 11.23 3.48
N ILE A 110 -15.29 12.05 2.46
CA ILE A 110 -14.40 13.21 2.66
C ILE A 110 -15.05 14.30 3.54
N SER A 111 -16.38 14.33 3.65
CA SER A 111 -17.12 15.28 4.48
C SER A 111 -17.25 14.85 5.96
N LYS A 112 -16.55 13.78 6.36
CA LYS A 112 -16.58 13.22 7.71
C LYS A 112 -15.17 13.08 8.28
N PRO A 113 -15.03 13.04 9.62
CA PRO A 113 -13.77 12.68 10.25
C PRO A 113 -13.34 11.27 9.84
N GLY A 114 -12.04 11.05 9.61
CA GLY A 114 -11.50 9.73 9.30
C GLY A 114 -10.35 9.75 8.31
N VAL A 115 -9.95 8.57 7.89
CA VAL A 115 -8.94 8.38 6.86
C VAL A 115 -9.60 7.95 5.56
N VAL A 116 -9.26 8.63 4.48
CA VAL A 116 -9.56 8.22 3.11
C VAL A 116 -8.30 7.62 2.52
N LEU A 117 -8.28 6.31 2.34
CA LEU A 117 -7.17 5.57 1.76
C LEU A 117 -7.36 5.45 0.25
N LEU A 118 -6.46 6.10 -0.50
CA LEU A 118 -6.37 6.04 -1.95
C LEU A 118 -5.36 4.93 -2.32
N ASP A 119 -5.86 3.70 -2.42
CA ASP A 119 -5.00 2.53 -2.63
C ASP A 119 -4.60 2.40 -4.12
N GLU A 120 -3.35 2.02 -4.37
CA GLU A 120 -2.76 1.92 -5.73
C GLU A 120 -2.88 3.21 -6.56
N LEU A 121 -2.72 4.39 -5.94
CA LEU A 121 -2.89 5.69 -6.60
C LEU A 121 -1.99 5.86 -7.84
N SER A 122 -0.83 5.22 -7.87
CA SER A 122 0.08 5.24 -9.03
C SER A 122 -0.51 4.57 -10.30
N ARG A 123 -1.59 3.81 -10.16
CA ARG A 123 -2.28 3.12 -11.28
C ARG A 123 -3.57 3.85 -11.71
N ALA A 124 -3.95 4.90 -10.98
CA ALA A 124 -5.15 5.67 -11.29
C ALA A 124 -5.06 6.34 -12.66
N PRO A 125 -6.19 6.49 -13.40
CA PRO A 125 -6.23 7.33 -14.58
C PRO A 125 -5.77 8.76 -14.29
N VAL A 126 -5.04 9.40 -15.21
CA VAL A 126 -4.49 10.77 -15.02
C VAL A 126 -5.59 11.80 -14.70
N THR A 127 -6.77 11.62 -15.23
CA THR A 127 -7.95 12.48 -14.96
C THR A 127 -8.32 12.52 -13.48
N THR A 128 -8.00 11.47 -12.72
CA THR A 128 -8.18 11.40 -11.26
C THR A 128 -7.46 12.53 -10.53
N ASN A 129 -6.27 12.92 -11.01
CA ASN A 129 -5.46 13.97 -10.39
C ASN A 129 -6.21 15.29 -10.31
N ASN A 130 -6.91 15.67 -11.39
CA ASN A 130 -7.66 16.94 -11.45
C ASN A 130 -8.80 16.98 -10.43
N ILE A 131 -9.40 15.82 -10.14
CA ILE A 131 -10.46 15.70 -9.12
C ILE A 131 -9.87 15.78 -7.71
N LEU A 132 -8.71 15.14 -7.50
CA LEU A 132 -8.09 15.04 -6.17
C LEU A 132 -7.34 16.32 -5.76
N PHE A 133 -6.75 17.09 -6.69
CA PHE A 133 -5.94 18.25 -6.36
C PHE A 133 -6.63 19.25 -5.42
N PRO A 134 -7.88 19.69 -5.66
CA PRO A 134 -8.56 20.62 -4.77
C PRO A 134 -8.85 20.06 -3.37
N CYS A 135 -8.99 18.72 -3.26
CA CYS A 135 -9.19 18.06 -1.96
C CYS A 135 -7.90 18.00 -1.14
N LEU A 136 -6.76 17.82 -1.82
CA LEU A 136 -5.47 17.54 -1.20
C LEU A 136 -4.69 18.81 -0.83
N ASP A 137 -5.00 19.94 -1.46
CA ASP A 137 -4.32 21.21 -1.20
C ASP A 137 -5.04 22.05 -0.12
N SER A 138 -4.59 23.27 0.08
CA SER A 138 -5.13 24.18 1.10
C SER A 138 -6.60 24.56 0.90
N ARG A 139 -7.16 24.35 -0.28
CA ARG A 139 -8.57 24.64 -0.57
C ARG A 139 -9.50 23.67 0.18
N ARG A 140 -9.09 22.41 0.33
CA ARG A 140 -9.85 21.37 1.03
C ARG A 140 -11.29 21.28 0.53
N LYS A 141 -11.50 21.30 -0.79
CA LYS A 141 -12.79 21.30 -1.45
C LYS A 141 -12.81 20.36 -2.64
N LEU A 142 -13.95 19.77 -2.93
CA LEU A 142 -14.21 18.97 -4.11
C LEU A 142 -15.24 19.69 -4.99
N PRO A 143 -14.84 20.29 -6.11
CA PRO A 143 -15.78 20.83 -7.08
C PRO A 143 -16.62 19.73 -7.73
N VAL A 144 -17.94 19.87 -7.77
CA VAL A 144 -18.87 18.91 -8.39
C VAL A 144 -19.76 19.65 -9.40
N GLU A 145 -19.13 20.30 -10.37
CA GLU A 145 -19.83 21.11 -11.38
C GLU A 145 -20.82 20.30 -12.23
N ILE A 146 -20.55 18.98 -12.40
CA ILE A 146 -21.41 18.07 -13.16
C ILE A 146 -22.77 17.81 -12.48
N ALA A 147 -22.92 18.09 -11.19
CA ALA A 147 -24.17 17.85 -10.47
C ALA A 147 -25.35 18.69 -11.00
N GLY A 148 -25.06 19.85 -11.63
CA GLY A 148 -26.06 20.79 -12.08
C GLY A 148 -26.86 21.40 -10.90
N GLY A 149 -27.53 22.53 -11.15
CA GLY A 149 -28.29 23.19 -10.10
C GLY A 149 -27.48 24.26 -9.35
N GLU A 150 -28.19 25.10 -8.58
CA GLU A 150 -27.59 26.25 -7.89
C GLU A 150 -26.93 25.88 -6.55
N ASP A 151 -27.26 24.72 -5.96
CA ASP A 151 -27.09 24.51 -4.52
C ASP A 151 -25.86 23.69 -4.08
N LEU A 152 -25.16 22.94 -4.94
CA LEU A 152 -23.99 22.15 -4.49
C LEU A 152 -22.94 22.00 -5.57
N ARG A 153 -22.15 23.05 -5.75
CA ARG A 153 -20.99 23.03 -6.66
C ARG A 153 -19.69 22.64 -5.98
N GLU A 154 -19.63 22.66 -4.66
CA GLU A 154 -18.43 22.33 -3.89
C GLU A 154 -18.77 21.54 -2.63
N ILE A 155 -18.03 20.47 -2.39
CA ILE A 155 -18.11 19.67 -1.16
C ILE A 155 -16.86 19.97 -0.33
N GLU A 156 -17.05 20.39 0.90
CA GLU A 156 -15.94 20.65 1.82
C GLU A 156 -15.37 19.36 2.38
N VAL A 157 -14.03 19.26 2.36
CA VAL A 157 -13.32 18.18 3.04
C VAL A 157 -13.28 18.49 4.54
N HIS A 158 -13.77 17.56 5.35
CA HIS A 158 -13.82 17.74 6.80
C HIS A 158 -12.40 18.05 7.35
N PRO A 159 -12.25 18.98 8.31
CA PRO A 159 -10.94 19.30 8.90
C PRO A 159 -10.19 18.09 9.44
N GLU A 160 -10.90 17.14 10.05
CA GLU A 160 -10.34 15.89 10.57
C GLU A 160 -10.32 14.74 9.54
N CYS A 161 -10.56 15.00 8.27
CA CYS A 161 -10.37 14.02 7.21
C CYS A 161 -8.90 14.05 6.78
N CYS A 162 -8.24 12.88 6.78
CA CYS A 162 -6.86 12.70 6.35
C CYS A 162 -6.80 11.81 5.13
N PHE A 163 -6.06 12.20 4.11
CA PHE A 163 -5.80 11.35 2.95
C PHE A 163 -4.50 10.57 3.14
N VAL A 164 -4.59 9.26 2.97
CA VAL A 164 -3.42 8.39 2.87
C VAL A 164 -3.46 7.71 1.51
N ALA A 165 -2.35 7.74 0.78
CA ALA A 165 -2.23 7.07 -0.51
C ALA A 165 -1.22 5.93 -0.43
N THR A 166 -1.40 4.89 -1.24
CA THR A 166 -0.36 3.92 -1.52
C THR A 166 0.07 4.02 -2.97
N ALA A 167 1.36 3.86 -3.21
CA ALA A 167 1.94 3.88 -4.53
C ALA A 167 2.99 2.78 -4.68
N ASN A 168 3.00 2.14 -5.85
CA ASN A 168 4.06 1.25 -6.24
C ASN A 168 5.02 2.06 -7.12
N VAL A 169 6.31 2.07 -6.77
CA VAL A 169 7.35 2.75 -7.54
C VAL A 169 8.41 1.74 -7.93
N GLY A 170 8.69 1.66 -9.22
CA GLY A 170 9.70 0.76 -9.77
C GLY A 170 9.52 0.65 -11.28
N VAL A 171 10.60 0.32 -11.98
CA VAL A 171 10.63 0.20 -13.45
C VAL A 171 9.74 -0.94 -13.97
N GLU A 172 9.44 -1.90 -13.09
CA GLU A 172 8.64 -3.10 -13.36
C GLU A 172 7.13 -2.88 -13.46
N TYR A 173 6.65 -1.77 -12.98
CA TYR A 173 5.21 -1.53 -12.98
C TYR A 173 4.76 -1.01 -14.35
N THR A 174 4.70 -1.93 -15.32
CA THR A 174 4.03 -1.72 -16.61
C THR A 174 2.57 -1.34 -16.32
N GLY A 175 2.22 -0.09 -16.62
CA GLY A 175 0.90 0.48 -16.31
C GLY A 175 0.89 1.48 -15.17
N THR A 176 2.00 1.67 -14.43
CA THR A 176 2.18 2.86 -13.62
C THR A 176 2.73 3.97 -14.51
N MET A 177 1.92 4.96 -14.79
CA MET A 177 2.44 6.22 -15.37
C MET A 177 3.37 6.85 -14.33
N SER A 178 4.42 7.54 -14.77
CA SER A 178 5.21 8.36 -13.87
C SER A 178 4.24 9.29 -13.15
N MET A 179 4.14 9.15 -11.83
CA MET A 179 3.20 9.96 -11.05
C MET A 179 3.52 11.43 -11.23
N ASP A 180 2.48 12.23 -11.43
CA ASP A 180 2.61 13.68 -11.52
C ASP A 180 3.30 14.22 -10.26
N ARG A 181 4.39 14.95 -10.45
CA ARG A 181 5.12 15.58 -9.33
C ARG A 181 4.24 16.53 -8.52
N ALA A 182 3.26 17.17 -9.15
CA ALA A 182 2.31 18.02 -8.46
C ALA A 182 1.39 17.21 -7.52
N LEU A 183 1.02 15.97 -7.92
CA LEU A 183 0.28 15.06 -7.05
C LEU A 183 1.14 14.59 -5.87
N VAL A 184 2.34 14.09 -6.15
CA VAL A 184 3.26 13.61 -5.11
C VAL A 184 3.59 14.71 -4.10
N GLY A 185 3.78 15.95 -4.58
CA GLY A 185 4.07 17.12 -3.74
C GLY A 185 2.96 17.49 -2.74
N ARG A 186 1.76 16.91 -2.86
CA ARG A 186 0.64 17.10 -1.92
C ARG A 186 0.61 16.10 -0.78
N PHE A 187 1.55 15.15 -0.78
CA PHE A 187 1.68 14.12 0.24
C PHE A 187 3.04 14.19 0.92
N PHE A 188 3.06 13.78 2.18
CA PHE A 188 4.29 13.45 2.87
C PHE A 188 4.72 12.05 2.45
N PRO A 189 5.84 11.87 1.73
CA PRO A 189 6.26 10.55 1.28
C PRO A 189 6.89 9.74 2.42
N ILE A 190 6.49 8.48 2.54
CA ILE A 190 7.11 7.49 3.44
C ILE A 190 7.46 6.27 2.59
N GLU A 191 8.74 5.93 2.52
CA GLU A 191 9.21 4.77 1.77
C GLU A 191 9.21 3.52 2.64
N LEU A 192 8.62 2.44 2.13
CA LEU A 192 8.64 1.12 2.74
C LEU A 192 9.61 0.23 1.98
N SER A 193 10.67 -0.17 2.64
CA SER A 193 11.60 -1.19 2.15
C SER A 193 11.10 -2.59 2.48
N TYR A 194 11.67 -3.60 1.84
CA TYR A 194 11.47 -4.99 2.25
C TYR A 194 11.87 -5.21 3.71
N MET A 195 11.17 -6.14 4.36
CA MET A 195 11.52 -6.54 5.72
C MET A 195 12.98 -7.03 5.79
N PRO A 196 13.72 -6.71 6.88
CA PRO A 196 14.97 -7.37 7.16
C PRO A 196 14.78 -8.89 7.27
N PRO A 197 15.71 -9.73 6.78
CA PRO A 197 15.57 -11.19 6.76
C PRO A 197 15.18 -11.81 8.10
N GLU A 198 15.80 -11.34 9.17
CA GLU A 198 15.50 -11.83 10.54
C GLU A 198 14.06 -11.55 10.98
N GLN A 199 13.48 -10.44 10.51
CA GLN A 199 12.11 -10.10 10.84
C GLN A 199 11.13 -10.86 9.96
N GLU A 200 11.45 -11.04 8.68
CA GLU A 200 10.66 -11.86 7.76
C GLU A 200 10.57 -13.31 8.24
N ASN A 201 11.68 -13.88 8.75
CA ASN A 201 11.68 -15.20 9.38
C ASN A 201 10.70 -15.26 10.57
N LYS A 202 10.70 -14.27 11.45
CA LYS A 202 9.77 -14.22 12.58
C LYS A 202 8.31 -14.12 12.14
N VAL A 203 8.05 -13.37 11.09
CA VAL A 203 6.70 -13.25 10.51
C VAL A 203 6.24 -14.58 9.93
N LEU A 204 7.09 -15.28 9.17
CA LEU A 204 6.80 -16.60 8.60
C LEU A 204 6.51 -17.64 9.69
N VAL A 205 7.40 -17.74 10.69
CA VAL A 205 7.18 -18.66 11.82
C VAL A 205 5.87 -18.36 12.53
N LYS A 206 5.57 -17.09 12.77
CA LYS A 206 4.39 -16.70 13.53
C LYS A 206 3.08 -16.85 12.76
N ARG A 207 3.06 -16.47 11.47
CA ARG A 207 1.83 -16.49 10.66
C ARG A 207 1.52 -17.84 10.05
N CYS A 208 2.54 -18.53 9.55
CA CYS A 208 2.37 -19.82 8.89
C CYS A 208 2.59 -21.01 9.84
N GLY A 209 3.22 -20.81 11.01
CA GLY A 209 3.49 -21.89 11.95
C GLY A 209 4.62 -22.84 11.53
N ILE A 210 5.44 -22.46 10.55
CA ILE A 210 6.56 -23.26 10.04
C ILE A 210 7.79 -23.18 10.93
N SER A 211 8.75 -24.10 10.73
CA SER A 211 10.01 -24.08 11.45
C SER A 211 10.87 -22.85 11.12
N LEU A 212 11.73 -22.41 12.04
CA LEU A 212 12.68 -21.34 11.79
C LEU A 212 13.67 -21.73 10.67
N SER A 213 14.00 -23.00 10.53
CA SER A 213 14.86 -23.52 9.47
C SER A 213 14.23 -23.25 8.10
N ASP A 214 12.97 -23.67 7.92
CA ASP A 214 12.25 -23.48 6.66
C ASP A 214 12.06 -21.98 6.34
N ALA A 215 11.65 -21.19 7.34
CA ALA A 215 11.53 -19.75 7.20
C ALA A 215 12.84 -19.09 6.74
N THR A 216 13.98 -19.53 7.29
CA THR A 216 15.30 -19.01 6.91
C THR A 216 15.65 -19.36 5.46
N ILE A 217 15.33 -20.55 5.00
CA ILE A 217 15.57 -20.96 3.61
C ILE A 217 14.69 -20.14 2.66
N ILE A 218 13.38 -20.03 2.95
CA ILE A 218 12.45 -19.21 2.15
C ILE A 218 12.95 -17.78 2.02
N THR A 219 13.29 -17.15 3.14
CA THR A 219 13.77 -15.76 3.16
C THR A 219 15.10 -15.59 2.43
N LYS A 220 16.02 -16.57 2.54
CA LYS A 220 17.30 -16.56 1.81
C LYS A 220 17.09 -16.60 0.29
N VAL A 221 16.20 -17.47 -0.19
CA VAL A 221 15.83 -17.55 -1.61
C VAL A 221 15.18 -16.25 -2.06
N ALA A 222 14.20 -15.74 -1.32
CA ALA A 222 13.53 -14.48 -1.65
C ALA A 222 14.52 -13.31 -1.74
N ASN A 223 15.44 -13.16 -0.78
CA ASN A 223 16.44 -12.10 -0.82
C ASN A 223 17.45 -12.25 -1.98
N SER A 224 17.80 -13.49 -2.35
CA SER A 224 18.63 -13.73 -3.54
C SER A 224 17.91 -13.23 -4.80
N LEU A 225 16.64 -13.55 -4.96
CA LEU A 225 15.83 -13.11 -6.10
C LEU A 225 15.60 -11.58 -6.08
N ARG A 226 15.34 -10.97 -4.92
CA ARG A 226 15.27 -9.49 -4.77
C ARG A 226 16.57 -8.80 -5.20
N ASN A 227 17.72 -9.37 -4.84
CA ASN A 227 19.02 -8.85 -5.26
C ASN A 227 19.24 -8.98 -6.77
N MET A 228 18.83 -10.09 -7.39
CA MET A 228 18.89 -10.29 -8.83
C MET A 228 17.97 -9.32 -9.56
N TYR A 229 16.76 -9.10 -9.04
CA TYR A 229 15.85 -8.08 -9.53
C TYR A 229 16.45 -6.66 -9.50
N ASN A 230 17.06 -6.27 -8.37
CA ASN A 230 17.73 -4.97 -8.24
C ASN A 230 18.89 -4.79 -9.22
N LYS A 231 19.51 -5.89 -9.66
CA LYS A 231 20.55 -5.92 -10.70
C LYS A 231 19.98 -6.04 -12.12
N GLN A 232 18.66 -6.08 -12.29
CA GLN A 232 17.99 -6.28 -13.57
C GLN A 232 18.29 -7.63 -14.24
N GLU A 233 18.63 -8.66 -13.46
CA GLU A 233 18.89 -10.02 -13.94
C GLU A 233 17.60 -10.82 -14.12
N ILE A 234 16.51 -10.40 -13.44
CA ILE A 234 15.16 -10.94 -13.57
C ILE A 234 14.15 -9.79 -13.59
N SER A 235 13.00 -10.00 -14.22
CA SER A 235 11.97 -8.97 -14.47
C SER A 235 11.02 -8.71 -13.30
N SER A 236 10.95 -9.63 -12.34
CA SER A 236 10.01 -9.55 -11.22
C SER A 236 10.71 -9.77 -9.89
N SER A 237 10.27 -9.06 -8.86
CA SER A 237 10.76 -9.22 -7.49
C SER A 237 9.81 -10.11 -6.66
N ILE A 238 10.33 -10.67 -5.58
CA ILE A 238 9.56 -11.48 -4.63
C ILE A 238 9.18 -10.63 -3.42
N SER A 239 7.90 -10.49 -3.16
CA SER A 239 7.41 -9.78 -1.99
C SER A 239 7.18 -10.72 -0.79
N THR A 240 6.82 -10.13 0.35
CA THR A 240 6.44 -10.91 1.53
C THR A 240 5.14 -11.71 1.31
N ARG A 241 4.30 -11.33 0.34
CA ARG A 241 3.10 -12.09 -0.01
C ARG A 241 3.47 -13.47 -0.54
N GLU A 242 4.43 -13.55 -1.46
CA GLU A 242 4.88 -14.82 -2.02
C GLU A 242 5.61 -15.68 -0.97
N THR A 243 6.42 -15.09 -0.10
CA THR A 243 7.07 -15.86 0.98
C THR A 243 6.05 -16.44 1.97
N LEU A 244 4.97 -15.72 2.27
CA LEU A 244 3.86 -16.24 3.08
C LEU A 244 3.12 -17.37 2.37
N MET A 245 2.82 -17.23 1.07
CA MET A 245 2.18 -18.32 0.29
C MET A 245 3.03 -19.60 0.28
N VAL A 246 4.36 -19.47 0.17
CA VAL A 246 5.26 -20.65 0.33
C VAL A 246 5.15 -21.21 1.73
N GLY A 247 5.18 -20.35 2.76
CA GLY A 247 5.05 -20.76 4.16
C GLY A 247 3.75 -21.53 4.44
N ASP A 248 2.63 -21.06 3.89
CA ASP A 248 1.33 -21.70 4.05
C ASP A 248 1.33 -23.12 3.44
N LEU A 249 1.90 -23.29 2.22
CA LEU A 249 2.03 -24.62 1.61
C LEU A 249 2.93 -25.56 2.43
N VAL A 250 4.02 -25.04 3.00
CA VAL A 250 4.90 -25.85 3.87
C VAL A 250 4.14 -26.26 5.15
N ALA A 251 3.35 -25.36 5.73
CA ALA A 251 2.50 -25.67 6.87
C ALA A 251 1.43 -26.74 6.56
N ASP A 252 0.93 -26.77 5.32
CA ASP A 252 0.03 -27.81 4.81
C ASP A 252 0.73 -29.16 4.54
N GLY A 253 2.05 -29.26 4.74
CA GLY A 253 2.85 -30.47 4.60
C GLY A 253 3.50 -30.67 3.23
N TRP A 254 3.52 -29.66 2.37
CA TRP A 254 4.28 -29.73 1.11
C TRP A 254 5.78 -29.71 1.35
N ASP A 255 6.52 -30.42 0.51
CA ASP A 255 7.99 -30.29 0.47
C ASP A 255 8.39 -28.84 0.17
N LEU A 256 9.38 -28.32 0.91
CA LEU A 256 9.81 -26.93 0.85
C LEU A 256 10.23 -26.50 -0.56
N VAL A 257 10.99 -27.35 -1.27
CA VAL A 257 11.42 -27.05 -2.66
C VAL A 257 10.20 -26.94 -3.56
N ARG A 258 9.33 -27.94 -3.42
CA ARG A 258 8.14 -28.02 -4.25
C ARG A 258 7.19 -26.85 -4.00
N ALA A 259 7.02 -26.43 -2.74
CA ALA A 259 6.24 -25.27 -2.37
C ALA A 259 6.82 -23.99 -3.01
N MET A 260 8.15 -23.76 -2.92
CA MET A 260 8.80 -22.64 -3.57
C MET A 260 8.63 -22.68 -5.10
N GLU A 261 8.79 -23.84 -5.73
CA GLU A 261 8.58 -23.96 -7.18
C GLU A 261 7.14 -23.61 -7.58
N LEU A 262 6.15 -24.10 -6.86
CA LEU A 262 4.73 -23.88 -7.17
C LEU A 262 4.33 -22.40 -7.08
N VAL A 263 4.90 -21.67 -6.12
CA VAL A 263 4.56 -20.25 -5.89
C VAL A 263 5.43 -19.34 -6.75
N LEU A 264 6.74 -19.57 -6.83
CA LEU A 264 7.66 -18.60 -7.40
C LEU A 264 7.83 -18.74 -8.91
N LEU A 265 7.88 -19.97 -9.44
CA LEU A 265 8.15 -20.17 -10.87
C LEU A 265 7.09 -19.55 -11.81
N PRO A 266 5.78 -19.57 -11.47
CA PRO A 266 4.77 -18.94 -12.33
C PRO A 266 4.93 -17.43 -12.53
N LEU A 267 5.71 -16.75 -11.68
CA LEU A 267 5.95 -15.31 -11.75
C LEU A 267 6.97 -14.94 -12.83
N PHE A 268 7.65 -15.92 -13.42
CA PHE A 268 8.75 -15.71 -14.35
C PHE A 268 8.51 -16.39 -15.68
N GLU A 269 9.01 -15.81 -16.76
CA GLU A 269 8.93 -16.38 -18.10
C GLU A 269 10.05 -17.41 -18.36
N GLY A 270 9.81 -18.26 -19.35
CA GLY A 270 10.76 -19.31 -19.77
C GLY A 270 10.39 -20.71 -19.31
N THR A 271 11.34 -21.63 -19.38
CA THR A 271 11.21 -23.03 -18.96
C THR A 271 12.04 -23.29 -17.70
N ARG A 272 11.90 -24.49 -17.10
CA ARG A 272 12.73 -24.88 -15.94
C ARG A 272 14.23 -24.90 -16.23
N SER A 273 14.62 -25.07 -17.49
CA SER A 273 16.02 -25.15 -17.93
C SER A 273 16.54 -23.84 -18.51
N ASP A 274 15.67 -22.91 -18.91
CA ASP A 274 16.05 -21.72 -19.65
C ASP A 274 15.22 -20.48 -19.25
N GLY A 275 15.76 -19.30 -19.58
CA GLY A 275 15.15 -18.03 -19.24
C GLY A 275 15.19 -17.71 -17.74
N GLU A 276 14.36 -16.76 -17.31
CA GLU A 276 14.30 -16.35 -15.90
C GLU A 276 13.84 -17.49 -14.99
N ARG A 277 12.86 -18.29 -15.44
CA ARG A 277 12.38 -19.45 -14.70
C ARG A 277 13.49 -20.47 -14.42
N GLY A 278 14.40 -20.68 -15.38
CA GLY A 278 15.59 -21.50 -15.20
C GLY A 278 16.56 -20.94 -14.17
N ILE A 279 16.71 -19.61 -14.13
CA ILE A 279 17.53 -18.92 -13.11
C ILE A 279 16.90 -19.16 -11.71
N VAL A 280 15.61 -18.94 -11.57
CA VAL A 280 14.90 -19.14 -10.30
C VAL A 280 14.97 -20.59 -9.83
N CYS A 281 14.83 -21.57 -10.72
CA CYS A 281 15.04 -22.99 -10.41
C CYS A 281 16.43 -23.25 -9.80
N ARG A 282 17.48 -22.70 -10.38
CA ARG A 282 18.85 -22.84 -9.85
C ARG A 282 18.99 -22.22 -8.46
N VAL A 283 18.41 -21.02 -8.24
CA VAL A 283 18.44 -20.37 -6.92
C VAL A 283 17.72 -21.23 -5.86
N ILE A 284 16.55 -21.78 -6.18
CA ILE A 284 15.80 -22.66 -5.28
C ILE A 284 16.63 -23.94 -4.96
N SER A 285 17.30 -24.52 -5.96
CA SER A 285 18.08 -25.76 -5.79
C SER A 285 19.40 -25.54 -5.04
N SER A 286 19.94 -24.33 -5.01
CA SER A 286 21.22 -24.00 -4.36
C SER A 286 21.13 -23.59 -2.89
N ARG A 287 19.99 -23.73 -2.28
CA ARG A 287 19.66 -23.34 -0.90
C ARG A 287 20.44 -24.06 0.22
#